data_3d087480f9c297aedffeff0c9c6e9937
#
_entry.id   3d087480f9c297aedffeff0c9c6e9937
#
_cell.length_a   1.000
_cell.length_b   1.000
_cell.length_c   1.000
_cell.angle_alpha   90.00
_cell.angle_beta   90.00
_cell.angle_gamma   90.00
#
_symmetry.space_group_name_H-M   'P 1'
#
loop_
_entity.id
_entity.type
_entity.pdbx_description
1 polymer ?
#
loop_
_entity_poly.entity_id
_entity_poly.type
_entity_poly.pdbx_seq_one_letter_code
_entity_poly.pdbx_strand_id
1 'polypeptide(L)'
;MSNISILIKKLKSLDEISFNFNLSPGVNVLCGENGVGKTTLMNVMSKLFDATALRRLFKSEVDESTEIEFHFDSLSNKWRKNKNNTWTNEIKKDGDIAFHGFLESSFIHGTRFKYTNVSMMNRDALFLKKDLKDLPSELVRSIGDILKKNPSYFSKIQYYYPIFKKKIRGSDEEEDVLAERPLFIFEVEGKKLSTYEMSSGEFIVTSLVEYINFELEKIKSNKSKSNNKSQEVSIGIIDEIEVGLHPAALNRLINYLSELCDTHQVCLFLSTHSTNTLLKVKKENIFLLSKRKSSSKKIVNVINPCYPAYAIRSTKDSCGYDKIIFVEDVLAKKIVEQQINKINCGVNNLFKVIPIGGWRKVVEIYKEFRDEGLGGVFCDYVVILDGDVEEDFLSEFGSESSKYRVEFLPIPSLEKFLFRKIIQNDDFDVFNKVEASLFNSSTDFLLDDVISKYKKDNPQHLSKDKNGKKLMHAIITHSTSSGMDRTTAERLLCDIAMNDIYASTGDSLTNEEVLQKSLIRFYQ
;
A
#
# COMPACT_ATOMS: atom_id res chain seq x y z
N MET A 1 15.14 16.22 0.96
CA MET A 1 13.90 16.13 0.17
C MET A 1 12.84 16.89 0.94
N SER A 2 12.19 17.87 0.30
CA SER A 2 11.17 18.67 0.99
C SER A 2 9.91 17.84 1.23
N ASN A 3 9.40 17.89 2.46
CA ASN A 3 8.17 17.21 2.85
C ASN A 3 7.03 18.22 2.86
N ILE A 4 5.89 17.85 2.27
CA ILE A 4 4.66 18.66 2.30
C ILE A 4 3.65 18.02 3.24
N SER A 5 3.04 18.85 4.08
CA SER A 5 1.90 18.49 4.89
C SER A 5 0.68 19.32 4.49
N ILE A 6 -0.44 18.66 4.27
CA ILE A 6 -1.72 19.30 3.98
C ILE A 6 -2.70 18.91 5.09
N LEU A 7 -3.26 19.90 5.76
CA LEU A 7 -4.31 19.72 6.74
C LEU A 7 -5.60 20.36 6.22
N ILE A 8 -6.64 19.55 6.12
CA ILE A 8 -7.97 19.96 5.68
C ILE A 8 -8.94 19.77 6.84
N LYS A 9 -9.69 20.81 7.19
CA LYS A 9 -10.75 20.77 8.21
C LYS A 9 -12.07 21.22 7.63
N LYS A 10 -13.14 20.52 8.00
CA LYS A 10 -14.54 20.88 7.66
C LYS A 10 -14.77 21.12 6.18
N LEU A 11 -14.36 20.15 5.35
CA LEU A 11 -14.57 20.21 3.91
C LEU A 11 -15.51 19.10 3.47
N LYS A 12 -16.64 19.44 2.84
CA LYS A 12 -17.70 18.49 2.47
C LYS A 12 -18.18 17.71 3.70
N SER A 13 -18.19 16.39 3.60
CA SER A 13 -18.52 15.48 4.70
C SER A 13 -17.33 15.11 5.58
N LEU A 14 -16.16 15.73 5.38
CA LEU A 14 -14.95 15.44 6.11
C LEU A 14 -14.73 16.44 7.23
N ASP A 15 -14.55 15.96 8.45
CA ASP A 15 -14.20 16.80 9.57
C ASP A 15 -12.72 17.15 9.58
N GLU A 16 -11.86 16.16 9.28
CA GLU A 16 -10.42 16.36 9.24
C GLU A 16 -9.72 15.29 8.36
N ILE A 17 -8.71 15.74 7.64
CA ILE A 17 -7.71 14.89 6.96
C ILE A 17 -6.34 15.55 7.05
N SER A 18 -5.33 14.79 7.47
CA SER A 18 -3.92 15.18 7.42
C SER A 18 -3.20 14.31 6.40
N PHE A 19 -2.52 14.93 5.46
CA PHE A 19 -1.83 14.26 4.37
C PHE A 19 -0.39 14.76 4.24
N ASN A 20 0.57 13.85 4.42
CA ASN A 20 1.98 14.14 4.34
C ASN A 20 2.61 13.34 3.19
N PHE A 21 3.45 13.98 2.38
CA PHE A 21 4.13 13.33 1.27
C PHE A 21 5.45 14.01 0.92
N ASN A 22 6.34 13.25 0.29
CA ASN A 22 7.60 13.73 -0.24
C ASN A 22 7.48 14.13 -1.70
N LEU A 23 8.25 15.14 -2.10
CA LEU A 23 8.31 15.65 -3.48
C LEU A 23 9.31 14.89 -4.36
N SER A 24 9.43 13.58 -4.16
CA SER A 24 10.29 12.74 -5.00
C SER A 24 9.61 12.44 -6.33
N PRO A 25 10.32 12.48 -7.45
CA PRO A 25 9.80 11.99 -8.73
C PRO A 25 9.33 10.54 -8.62
N GLY A 26 8.27 10.22 -9.36
CA GLY A 26 7.71 8.87 -9.39
C GLY A 26 6.19 8.85 -9.27
N VAL A 27 5.63 7.65 -9.39
CA VAL A 27 4.19 7.41 -9.30
C VAL A 27 3.81 7.13 -7.85
N ASN A 28 2.92 7.97 -7.32
CA ASN A 28 2.28 7.83 -6.01
C ASN A 28 0.79 7.48 -6.21
N VAL A 29 0.26 6.60 -5.38
CA VAL A 29 -1.11 6.10 -5.53
C VAL A 29 -1.93 6.42 -4.28
N LEU A 30 -3.06 7.10 -4.49
CA LEU A 30 -4.10 7.28 -3.48
C LEU A 30 -5.17 6.22 -3.67
N CYS A 31 -5.40 5.40 -2.66
CA CYS A 31 -6.43 4.37 -2.65
C CYS A 31 -7.32 4.48 -1.40
N GLY A 32 -8.41 3.75 -1.39
CA GLY A 32 -9.39 3.77 -0.28
C GLY A 32 -10.82 3.59 -0.80
N GLU A 33 -11.77 3.44 0.11
CA GLU A 33 -13.18 3.26 -0.21
C GLU A 33 -13.77 4.42 -1.01
N ASN A 34 -14.91 4.16 -1.67
CA ASN A 34 -15.68 5.22 -2.32
C ASN A 34 -16.15 6.27 -1.31
N GLY A 35 -16.06 7.54 -1.68
CA GLY A 35 -16.46 8.65 -0.82
C GLY A 35 -15.57 8.88 0.40
N VAL A 36 -14.35 8.31 0.46
CA VAL A 36 -13.39 8.59 1.55
C VAL A 36 -12.71 9.95 1.41
N GLY A 37 -12.76 10.57 0.22
CA GLY A 37 -12.20 11.91 -0.01
C GLY A 37 -10.99 11.97 -0.94
N LYS A 38 -10.68 10.93 -1.71
CA LYS A 38 -9.55 10.92 -2.68
C LYS A 38 -9.60 12.10 -3.64
N THR A 39 -10.69 12.24 -4.40
CA THR A 39 -10.89 13.36 -5.34
C THR A 39 -10.86 14.73 -4.65
N THR A 40 -11.41 14.83 -3.44
CA THR A 40 -11.38 16.06 -2.65
C THR A 40 -9.96 16.45 -2.29
N LEU A 41 -9.16 15.49 -1.80
CA LEU A 41 -7.74 15.70 -1.49
C LEU A 41 -6.96 16.12 -2.73
N MET A 42 -7.14 15.45 -3.86
CA MET A 42 -6.48 15.77 -5.12
C MET A 42 -6.82 17.18 -5.63
N ASN A 43 -8.08 17.59 -5.53
CA ASN A 43 -8.51 18.94 -5.86
C ASN A 43 -7.85 19.98 -4.94
N VAL A 44 -7.68 19.69 -3.66
CA VAL A 44 -6.95 20.56 -2.73
C VAL A 44 -5.47 20.58 -3.06
N MET A 45 -4.84 19.42 -3.33
CA MET A 45 -3.43 19.33 -3.73
C MET A 45 -3.11 20.17 -4.96
N SER A 46 -4.03 20.25 -5.93
CA SER A 46 -3.83 21.05 -7.13
C SER A 46 -3.68 22.56 -6.84
N LYS A 47 -4.05 23.04 -5.64
CA LYS A 47 -3.81 24.41 -5.19
C LYS A 47 -2.32 24.79 -5.15
N LEU A 48 -1.44 23.83 -5.05
CA LEU A 48 0.01 24.06 -5.07
C LEU A 48 0.47 24.72 -6.38
N PHE A 49 -0.14 24.37 -7.52
CA PHE A 49 0.22 24.86 -8.84
C PHE A 49 -0.89 25.63 -9.59
N ASP A 50 -2.15 25.50 -9.14
CA ASP A 50 -3.29 26.21 -9.73
C ASP A 50 -3.92 27.18 -8.73
N ALA A 51 -3.73 28.46 -8.97
CA ALA A 51 -4.28 29.54 -8.14
C ALA A 51 -5.81 29.46 -7.99
N THR A 52 -6.51 28.88 -8.98
CA THR A 52 -7.98 28.81 -9.03
C THR A 52 -8.56 27.49 -8.49
N ALA A 53 -7.74 26.54 -8.08
CA ALA A 53 -8.14 25.19 -7.70
C ALA A 53 -9.31 25.12 -6.71
N LEU A 54 -9.27 25.96 -5.67
CA LEU A 54 -10.33 25.97 -4.64
C LEU A 54 -11.69 26.49 -5.14
N ARG A 55 -11.74 27.12 -6.32
CA ARG A 55 -13.00 27.53 -6.97
C ARG A 55 -13.81 26.32 -7.50
N ARG A 56 -13.15 25.15 -7.65
CA ARG A 56 -13.82 23.89 -8.06
C ARG A 56 -14.67 23.31 -6.94
N LEU A 57 -14.49 23.75 -5.69
CA LEU A 57 -15.30 23.33 -4.55
C LEU A 57 -16.65 24.07 -4.57
N PHE A 58 -17.75 23.33 -4.56
CA PHE A 58 -19.08 23.90 -4.60
C PHE A 58 -19.42 24.67 -3.32
N LYS A 59 -20.33 25.65 -3.42
CA LYS A 59 -20.77 26.44 -2.27
C LYS A 59 -21.38 25.60 -1.15
N SER A 60 -22.07 24.52 -1.50
CA SER A 60 -22.68 23.57 -0.55
C SER A 60 -21.67 22.67 0.17
N GLU A 61 -20.43 22.64 -0.29
CA GLU A 61 -19.37 21.75 0.23
C GLU A 61 -18.45 22.43 1.24
N VAL A 62 -18.54 23.74 1.35
CA VAL A 62 -17.61 24.59 2.11
C VAL A 62 -18.38 25.69 2.86
N ASP A 63 -17.96 25.98 4.08
CA ASP A 63 -18.49 27.07 4.91
C ASP A 63 -17.34 27.88 5.57
N GLU A 64 -17.69 28.79 6.46
CA GLU A 64 -16.70 29.65 7.16
C GLU A 64 -15.79 28.84 8.10
N SER A 65 -16.16 27.64 8.50
CA SER A 65 -15.35 26.74 9.33
C SER A 65 -14.34 25.93 8.52
N THR A 66 -14.41 25.98 7.18
CA THR A 66 -13.51 25.23 6.31
C THR A 66 -12.12 25.87 6.30
N GLU A 67 -11.13 25.10 6.71
CA GLU A 67 -9.72 25.47 6.73
C GLU A 67 -8.89 24.52 5.90
N ILE A 68 -7.94 25.05 5.13
CA ILE A 68 -6.96 24.29 4.35
C ILE A 68 -5.59 24.88 4.65
N GLU A 69 -4.70 24.09 5.23
CA GLU A 69 -3.35 24.48 5.57
C GLU A 69 -2.34 23.65 4.78
N PHE A 70 -1.34 24.34 4.23
CA PHE A 70 -0.18 23.73 3.58
C PHE A 70 1.07 24.09 4.37
N HIS A 71 1.87 23.10 4.74
CA HIS A 71 3.15 23.27 5.39
C HIS A 71 4.23 22.61 4.54
N PHE A 72 5.30 23.32 4.25
CA PHE A 72 6.51 22.81 3.59
C PHE A 72 7.73 23.45 4.22
N ASP A 73 8.57 22.64 4.85
CA ASP A 73 9.74 23.06 5.60
C ASP A 73 9.39 24.20 6.59
N SER A 74 9.89 25.42 6.33
CA SER A 74 9.62 26.62 7.15
C SER A 74 8.38 27.42 6.70
N LEU A 75 7.67 26.98 5.65
CA LEU A 75 6.59 27.74 5.04
C LEU A 75 5.23 27.22 5.48
N SER A 76 4.29 28.13 5.65
CA SER A 76 2.90 27.80 5.97
C SER A 76 1.96 28.72 5.21
N ASN A 77 0.97 28.13 4.56
CA ASN A 77 -0.12 28.84 3.90
C ASN A 77 -1.44 28.32 4.46
N LYS A 78 -2.29 29.22 4.97
CA LYS A 78 -3.59 28.88 5.51
C LYS A 78 -4.69 29.58 4.72
N TRP A 79 -5.54 28.78 4.12
CA TRP A 79 -6.69 29.23 3.36
C TRP A 79 -7.99 29.02 4.14
N ARG A 80 -8.79 30.08 4.25
CA ARG A 80 -10.12 30.06 4.85
C ARG A 80 -11.13 30.71 3.93
N LYS A 81 -12.37 30.24 3.99
CA LYS A 81 -13.46 30.84 3.25
C LYS A 81 -14.09 31.97 4.07
N ASN A 82 -14.29 33.14 3.45
CA ASN A 82 -14.92 34.29 4.09
C ASN A 82 -16.42 34.37 3.78
N LYS A 83 -17.14 35.29 4.48
CA LYS A 83 -18.59 35.51 4.32
C LYS A 83 -18.99 35.88 2.88
N ASN A 84 -18.11 36.51 2.12
CA ASN A 84 -18.33 36.87 0.71
C ASN A 84 -18.10 35.69 -0.24
N ASN A 85 -17.94 34.47 0.30
CA ASN A 85 -17.75 33.24 -0.47
C ASN A 85 -16.45 33.18 -1.28
N THR A 86 -15.45 34.00 -0.90
CA THR A 86 -14.10 34.00 -1.50
C THR A 86 -13.10 33.33 -0.56
N TRP A 87 -12.04 32.77 -1.14
CA TRP A 87 -10.95 32.17 -0.40
C TRP A 87 -9.89 33.21 -0.09
N THR A 88 -9.54 33.36 1.18
CA THR A 88 -8.45 34.25 1.62
C THR A 88 -7.31 33.44 2.20
N ASN A 89 -6.08 33.84 1.91
CA ASN A 89 -4.89 33.29 2.54
C ASN A 89 -4.56 34.12 3.78
N GLU A 90 -4.78 33.58 4.96
CA GLU A 90 -4.56 34.27 6.24
C GLU A 90 -3.08 34.32 6.63
N ILE A 91 -2.31 33.29 6.21
CA ILE A 91 -0.88 33.19 6.50
C ILE A 91 -0.17 32.93 5.17
N LYS A 92 0.40 33.98 4.59
CA LYS A 92 1.20 33.89 3.37
C LYS A 92 2.66 34.10 3.73
N LYS A 93 3.43 33.00 3.74
CA LYS A 93 4.89 33.07 3.70
C LYS A 93 5.30 32.59 2.31
N ASP A 94 5.80 33.50 1.48
CA ASP A 94 6.35 33.14 0.17
C ASP A 94 7.68 32.43 0.37
N GLY A 95 7.79 31.22 -0.18
CA GLY A 95 9.03 30.46 -0.19
C GLY A 95 9.68 30.49 -1.56
N ASP A 96 10.91 30.02 -1.58
CA ASP A 96 11.72 29.91 -2.79
C ASP A 96 11.34 28.74 -3.71
N ILE A 97 10.21 28.06 -3.44
CA ILE A 97 9.76 26.91 -4.23
C ILE A 97 8.69 27.35 -5.23
N ALA A 98 8.92 27.03 -6.52
CA ALA A 98 7.91 27.16 -7.57
C ALA A 98 7.29 25.79 -7.86
N PHE A 99 5.97 25.72 -7.75
CA PHE A 99 5.21 24.54 -8.15
C PHE A 99 4.66 24.70 -9.56
N HIS A 100 4.91 23.70 -10.38
CA HIS A 100 4.34 23.57 -11.72
C HIS A 100 3.56 22.26 -11.76
N GLY A 101 2.41 22.22 -12.45
CA GLY A 101 1.68 20.97 -12.47
C GLY A 101 0.42 20.98 -13.31
N PHE A 102 -0.21 19.83 -13.35
CA PHE A 102 -1.47 19.59 -14.04
C PHE A 102 -2.39 18.70 -13.21
N LEU A 103 -3.69 18.86 -13.42
CA LEU A 103 -4.73 18.02 -12.85
C LEU A 103 -5.62 17.47 -13.98
N GLU A 104 -5.59 16.16 -14.18
CA GLU A 104 -6.59 15.43 -14.94
C GLU A 104 -7.64 14.89 -13.99
N SER A 105 -8.74 15.59 -13.90
CA SER A 105 -9.82 15.28 -12.96
C SER A 105 -10.66 14.08 -13.41
N SER A 106 -11.47 13.54 -12.51
CA SER A 106 -12.40 12.45 -12.76
C SER A 106 -13.47 12.78 -13.81
N PHE A 107 -14.24 11.77 -14.19
CA PHE A 107 -15.29 11.85 -15.21
C PHE A 107 -16.23 13.06 -15.06
N ILE A 108 -16.62 13.41 -13.82
CA ILE A 108 -17.61 14.48 -13.57
C ILE A 108 -17.01 15.88 -13.73
N HIS A 109 -15.77 16.06 -13.32
CA HIS A 109 -15.11 17.38 -13.29
C HIS A 109 -14.00 17.54 -14.34
N GLY A 110 -13.65 16.44 -15.02
CA GLY A 110 -12.58 16.42 -16.01
C GLY A 110 -13.02 16.82 -17.40
N THR A 111 -12.03 17.09 -18.22
CA THR A 111 -12.24 17.41 -19.63
C THR A 111 -12.14 16.19 -20.55
N ARG A 112 -11.74 15.02 -20.00
CA ARG A 112 -11.45 13.79 -20.73
C ARG A 112 -12.60 13.34 -21.65
N PHE A 113 -13.84 13.53 -21.22
CA PHE A 113 -15.04 13.11 -21.96
C PHE A 113 -15.94 14.27 -22.38
N LYS A 114 -15.51 15.51 -22.17
CA LYS A 114 -16.36 16.69 -22.29
C LYS A 114 -16.95 16.91 -23.70
N TYR A 115 -16.27 16.43 -24.72
CA TYR A 115 -16.65 16.62 -26.13
C TYR A 115 -16.95 15.33 -26.89
N THR A 116 -17.09 14.20 -26.20
CA THR A 116 -17.41 12.93 -26.85
C THR A 116 -18.88 12.81 -27.25
N ASN A 117 -19.75 13.67 -26.74
CA ASN A 117 -21.20 13.63 -26.95
C ASN A 117 -21.66 14.45 -28.17
N VAL A 118 -20.83 14.57 -29.19
CA VAL A 118 -21.16 15.31 -30.41
C VAL A 118 -21.92 14.40 -31.37
N SER A 119 -23.17 14.08 -31.03
CA SER A 119 -24.09 13.31 -31.89
C SER A 119 -24.42 14.00 -33.21
N MET A 120 -24.04 15.24 -33.41
CA MET A 120 -24.42 16.08 -34.56
C MET A 120 -23.29 16.47 -35.51
N MET A 121 -22.05 16.05 -35.26
CA MET A 121 -20.98 16.31 -36.23
C MET A 121 -21.09 15.32 -37.39
N ASN A 122 -21.18 15.84 -38.62
CA ASN A 122 -21.01 15.05 -39.83
C ASN A 122 -19.62 14.39 -39.76
N ARG A 123 -19.59 13.05 -39.53
CA ARG A 123 -18.36 12.27 -39.33
C ARG A 123 -17.41 12.42 -40.53
N ASP A 124 -17.95 12.51 -41.72
CA ASP A 124 -17.15 12.66 -42.94
C ASP A 124 -16.47 14.02 -43.03
N ALA A 125 -17.03 15.06 -42.42
CA ALA A 125 -16.42 16.38 -42.37
C ALA A 125 -15.14 16.43 -41.54
N LEU A 126 -14.94 15.45 -40.63
CA LEU A 126 -13.71 15.35 -39.84
C LEU A 126 -12.49 15.05 -40.70
N PHE A 127 -12.65 14.19 -41.72
CA PHE A 127 -11.57 13.81 -42.63
C PHE A 127 -11.22 14.91 -43.65
N LEU A 128 -12.09 15.89 -43.82
CA LEU A 128 -11.91 17.01 -44.74
C LEU A 128 -11.23 18.22 -44.08
N LYS A 129 -10.90 18.19 -42.80
CA LYS A 129 -10.27 19.30 -42.10
C LYS A 129 -8.84 19.52 -42.58
N LYS A 130 -8.53 20.80 -42.91
CA LYS A 130 -7.19 21.21 -43.41
C LYS A 130 -6.18 21.47 -42.29
N ASP A 131 -6.63 21.65 -41.04
CA ASP A 131 -5.79 22.03 -39.89
C ASP A 131 -5.41 20.84 -38.97
N LEU A 132 -5.32 19.64 -39.54
CA LEU A 132 -4.89 18.45 -38.83
C LEU A 132 -3.41 18.56 -38.49
N LYS A 133 -3.07 18.34 -37.20
CA LYS A 133 -1.71 18.26 -36.73
C LYS A 133 -1.34 16.79 -36.52
N ASP A 134 -0.11 16.43 -36.84
CA ASP A 134 0.40 15.08 -36.60
C ASP A 134 0.85 14.96 -35.14
N LEU A 135 0.47 13.87 -34.50
CA LEU A 135 1.01 13.52 -33.21
C LEU A 135 2.47 13.06 -33.38
N PRO A 136 3.41 13.46 -32.52
CA PRO A 136 4.79 12.99 -32.59
C PRO A 136 4.89 11.46 -32.70
N SER A 137 5.75 10.95 -33.57
CA SER A 137 5.88 9.51 -33.85
C SER A 137 6.22 8.69 -32.61
N GLU A 138 6.95 9.28 -31.68
CA GLU A 138 7.29 8.66 -30.39
C GLU A 138 6.03 8.42 -29.53
N LEU A 139 5.11 9.40 -29.46
CA LEU A 139 3.84 9.24 -28.76
C LEU A 139 2.93 8.22 -29.47
N VAL A 140 2.91 8.22 -30.81
CA VAL A 140 2.14 7.23 -31.57
C VAL A 140 2.59 5.79 -31.24
N ARG A 141 3.92 5.58 -31.15
CA ARG A 141 4.51 4.29 -30.75
C ARG A 141 4.12 3.93 -29.30
N SER A 142 4.24 4.86 -28.38
CA SER A 142 3.88 4.63 -26.97
C SER A 142 2.40 4.26 -26.82
N ILE A 143 1.50 4.95 -27.53
CA ILE A 143 0.07 4.66 -27.55
C ILE A 143 -0.18 3.24 -28.10
N GLY A 144 0.46 2.87 -29.20
CA GLY A 144 0.37 1.54 -29.79
C GLY A 144 0.86 0.43 -28.84
N ASP A 145 1.97 0.66 -28.15
CA ASP A 145 2.48 -0.27 -27.15
C ASP A 145 1.53 -0.40 -25.94
N ILE A 146 1.08 0.72 -25.38
CA ILE A 146 0.14 0.72 -24.23
C ILE A 146 -1.14 -0.04 -24.59
N LEU A 147 -1.74 0.20 -25.73
CA LEU A 147 -3.02 -0.37 -26.10
C LEU A 147 -2.92 -1.82 -26.59
N LYS A 148 -1.97 -2.11 -27.46
CA LYS A 148 -1.90 -3.38 -28.21
C LYS A 148 -0.62 -4.19 -27.98
N LYS A 149 0.31 -3.71 -27.15
CA LYS A 149 1.67 -4.28 -27.02
C LYS A 149 2.38 -4.33 -28.38
N ASN A 150 2.10 -3.37 -29.23
CA ASN A 150 2.63 -3.25 -30.57
C ASN A 150 2.90 -1.77 -30.91
N PRO A 151 4.16 -1.29 -30.83
CA PRO A 151 4.53 0.08 -31.13
C PRO A 151 4.20 0.54 -32.56
N SER A 152 4.02 -0.39 -33.48
CA SER A 152 3.73 -0.12 -34.90
C SER A 152 2.25 -0.31 -35.24
N TYR A 153 1.36 -0.47 -34.23
CA TYR A 153 -0.07 -0.70 -34.46
C TYR A 153 -0.73 0.47 -35.21
N PHE A 154 -0.43 1.68 -34.81
CA PHE A 154 -0.88 2.89 -35.51
C PHE A 154 0.25 3.36 -36.45
N SER A 155 -0.04 3.53 -37.72
CA SER A 155 0.91 4.15 -38.66
C SER A 155 1.00 5.65 -38.45
N LYS A 156 -0.12 6.28 -38.09
CA LYS A 156 -0.24 7.72 -37.85
C LYS A 156 -1.41 8.03 -36.95
N ILE A 157 -1.25 9.07 -36.09
CA ILE A 157 -2.36 9.68 -35.34
C ILE A 157 -2.31 11.18 -35.60
N GLN A 158 -3.43 11.74 -36.04
CA GLN A 158 -3.62 13.16 -36.27
C GLN A 158 -4.65 13.71 -35.30
N TYR A 159 -4.58 14.98 -34.97
CA TYR A 159 -5.51 15.63 -34.06
C TYR A 159 -5.85 17.06 -34.47
N TYR A 160 -6.98 17.56 -34.00
CA TYR A 160 -7.39 18.95 -34.11
C TYR A 160 -8.26 19.34 -32.92
N TYR A 161 -8.26 20.63 -32.58
CA TYR A 161 -9.13 21.17 -31.54
C TYR A 161 -10.41 21.70 -32.17
N PRO A 162 -11.60 21.12 -31.83
CA PRO A 162 -12.88 21.63 -32.30
C PRO A 162 -13.13 23.05 -31.82
N ILE A 163 -13.80 23.84 -32.64
CA ILE A 163 -14.27 25.19 -32.29
C ILE A 163 -15.75 25.12 -31.95
N PHE A 164 -16.13 25.70 -30.81
CA PHE A 164 -17.51 25.78 -30.34
C PHE A 164 -17.91 27.26 -30.23
N LYS A 165 -19.17 27.52 -30.56
CA LYS A 165 -19.79 28.82 -30.29
C LYS A 165 -20.25 28.90 -28.85
N LYS A 166 -19.79 29.90 -28.12
CA LYS A 166 -20.16 30.15 -26.73
C LYS A 166 -20.78 31.53 -26.61
N LYS A 167 -21.99 31.60 -26.02
CA LYS A 167 -22.62 32.89 -25.74
C LYS A 167 -21.80 33.69 -24.73
N ILE A 168 -21.54 34.98 -25.06
CA ILE A 168 -20.89 35.93 -24.16
C ILE A 168 -21.88 36.25 -23.04
N ARG A 169 -21.39 36.20 -21.79
CA ARG A 169 -22.24 36.42 -20.61
C ARG A 169 -22.81 37.84 -20.60
N GLY A 170 -24.12 37.96 -20.80
CA GLY A 170 -24.84 39.22 -20.78
C GLY A 170 -25.08 39.86 -22.16
N SER A 171 -24.77 39.15 -23.25
CA SER A 171 -25.12 39.56 -24.63
C SER A 171 -25.67 38.36 -25.41
N ASP A 172 -26.32 38.63 -26.54
CA ASP A 172 -26.72 37.57 -27.48
C ASP A 172 -25.60 37.22 -28.49
N GLU A 173 -24.44 37.82 -28.34
CA GLU A 173 -23.28 37.54 -29.19
C GLU A 173 -22.62 36.21 -28.80
N GLU A 174 -22.12 35.53 -29.83
CA GLU A 174 -21.37 34.28 -29.67
C GLU A 174 -19.90 34.49 -30.02
N GLU A 175 -19.02 33.94 -29.22
CA GLU A 175 -17.58 33.87 -29.49
C GLU A 175 -17.15 32.44 -29.86
N ASP A 176 -16.19 32.32 -30.75
CA ASP A 176 -15.57 31.04 -31.10
C ASP A 176 -14.54 30.67 -30.05
N VAL A 177 -14.78 29.52 -29.37
CA VAL A 177 -13.89 28.99 -28.32
C VAL A 177 -13.34 27.65 -28.75
N LEU A 178 -12.03 27.48 -28.71
CA LEU A 178 -11.37 26.17 -28.92
C LEU A 178 -11.73 25.20 -27.80
N ALA A 179 -11.94 23.95 -28.17
CA ALA A 179 -12.08 22.85 -27.21
C ALA A 179 -10.84 22.72 -26.32
N GLU A 180 -11.05 22.33 -25.07
CA GLU A 180 -9.94 22.06 -24.14
C GLU A 180 -9.20 20.75 -24.47
N ARG A 181 -9.81 19.88 -25.27
CA ARG A 181 -9.27 18.59 -25.70
C ARG A 181 -9.41 18.38 -27.19
N PRO A 182 -8.42 17.76 -27.83
CA PRO A 182 -8.50 17.47 -29.26
C PRO A 182 -9.38 16.24 -29.55
N LEU A 183 -9.83 16.17 -30.79
CA LEU A 183 -10.34 14.96 -31.43
C LEU A 183 -9.24 14.37 -32.32
N PHE A 184 -9.26 13.03 -32.48
CA PHE A 184 -8.21 12.28 -33.15
C PHE A 184 -8.71 11.58 -34.43
N ILE A 185 -7.79 11.42 -35.38
CA ILE A 185 -7.91 10.56 -36.54
C ILE A 185 -6.74 9.57 -36.49
N PHE A 186 -7.08 8.30 -36.48
CA PHE A 186 -6.13 7.19 -36.38
C PHE A 186 -5.96 6.52 -37.74
N GLU A 187 -4.76 6.14 -38.09
CA GLU A 187 -4.50 5.36 -39.28
C GLU A 187 -3.95 3.98 -38.89
N VAL A 188 -4.73 2.95 -39.27
CA VAL A 188 -4.46 1.55 -38.98
C VAL A 188 -4.61 0.76 -40.27
N GLU A 189 -3.57 0.05 -40.69
CA GLU A 189 -3.57 -0.79 -41.90
C GLU A 189 -4.08 -0.03 -43.15
N GLY A 190 -3.71 1.24 -43.29
CA GLY A 190 -4.11 2.12 -44.40
C GLY A 190 -5.55 2.64 -44.32
N LYS A 191 -6.31 2.31 -43.26
CA LYS A 191 -7.65 2.84 -43.02
C LYS A 191 -7.61 3.98 -42.00
N LYS A 192 -8.39 5.03 -42.26
CA LYS A 192 -8.57 6.15 -41.31
C LYS A 192 -9.82 5.93 -40.48
N LEU A 193 -9.65 6.01 -39.18
CA LEU A 193 -10.72 5.89 -38.20
C LEU A 193 -10.78 7.19 -37.38
N SER A 194 -11.97 7.73 -37.21
CA SER A 194 -12.19 8.89 -36.33
C SER A 194 -12.31 8.49 -34.87
N THR A 195 -12.18 9.44 -33.96
CA THR A 195 -12.44 9.26 -32.52
C THR A 195 -13.76 8.50 -32.21
N TYR A 196 -14.78 8.67 -33.05
CA TYR A 196 -16.11 8.05 -32.86
C TYR A 196 -16.19 6.58 -33.28
N GLU A 197 -15.17 6.10 -34.00
CA GLU A 197 -15.06 4.71 -34.44
C GLU A 197 -14.10 3.89 -33.59
N MET A 198 -13.40 4.56 -32.67
CA MET A 198 -12.47 3.94 -31.75
C MET A 198 -13.16 3.39 -30.50
N SER A 199 -12.55 2.40 -29.87
CA SER A 199 -12.99 1.94 -28.55
C SER A 199 -12.73 3.02 -27.48
N SER A 200 -13.51 2.98 -26.40
CA SER A 200 -13.34 3.91 -25.27
C SER A 200 -11.91 3.92 -24.74
N GLY A 201 -11.29 2.73 -24.63
CA GLY A 201 -9.92 2.61 -24.12
C GLY A 201 -8.88 3.26 -25.05
N GLU A 202 -9.04 3.12 -26.38
CA GLU A 202 -8.15 3.75 -27.35
C GLU A 202 -8.26 5.28 -27.30
N PHE A 203 -9.46 5.81 -27.21
CA PHE A 203 -9.67 7.24 -27.05
C PHE A 203 -9.07 7.76 -25.73
N ILE A 204 -9.33 7.08 -24.60
CA ILE A 204 -8.87 7.50 -23.27
C ILE A 204 -7.35 7.52 -23.19
N VAL A 205 -6.67 6.46 -23.63
CA VAL A 205 -5.21 6.39 -23.60
C VAL A 205 -4.62 7.48 -24.50
N THR A 206 -5.12 7.64 -25.71
CA THR A 206 -4.60 8.65 -26.65
C THR A 206 -4.78 10.07 -26.10
N SER A 207 -5.97 10.38 -25.60
CA SER A 207 -6.29 11.68 -25.01
C SER A 207 -5.44 11.96 -23.75
N LEU A 208 -5.21 10.94 -22.91
CA LEU A 208 -4.41 11.10 -21.70
C LEU A 208 -2.93 11.28 -22.00
N VAL A 209 -2.36 10.46 -22.89
CA VAL A 209 -0.95 10.54 -23.27
C VAL A 209 -0.66 11.88 -23.96
N GLU A 210 -1.52 12.31 -24.88
CA GLU A 210 -1.38 13.62 -25.53
C GLU A 210 -1.40 14.75 -24.50
N TYR A 211 -2.40 14.75 -23.61
CA TYR A 211 -2.55 15.78 -22.59
C TYR A 211 -1.36 15.87 -21.65
N ILE A 212 -0.91 14.75 -21.12
CA ILE A 212 0.23 14.71 -20.20
C ILE A 212 1.47 15.31 -20.90
N ASN A 213 1.75 14.88 -22.13
CA ASN A 213 2.90 15.39 -22.86
C ASN A 213 2.78 16.89 -23.17
N PHE A 214 1.58 17.35 -23.55
CA PHE A 214 1.33 18.79 -23.75
C PHE A 214 1.59 19.60 -22.46
N GLU A 215 1.09 19.15 -21.31
CA GLU A 215 1.30 19.83 -20.03
C GLU A 215 2.77 19.78 -19.58
N LEU A 216 3.49 18.69 -19.86
CA LEU A 216 4.91 18.56 -19.55
C LEU A 216 5.76 19.54 -20.38
N GLU A 217 5.50 19.69 -21.67
CA GLU A 217 6.18 20.68 -22.51
C GLU A 217 5.89 22.11 -22.04
N LYS A 218 4.67 22.39 -21.62
CA LYS A 218 4.29 23.67 -21.03
C LYS A 218 5.03 23.94 -19.71
N ILE A 219 5.14 22.93 -18.83
CA ILE A 219 5.92 23.02 -17.58
C ILE A 219 7.38 23.32 -17.90
N LYS A 220 7.97 22.61 -18.85
CA LYS A 220 9.36 22.81 -19.29
C LYS A 220 9.59 24.24 -19.82
N SER A 221 8.65 24.74 -20.63
CA SER A 221 8.73 26.13 -21.14
C SER A 221 8.57 27.19 -20.04
N ASN A 222 7.77 26.93 -19.03
CA ASN A 222 7.58 27.82 -17.88
C ASN A 222 8.81 27.85 -16.97
N LYS A 223 9.42 26.67 -16.70
CA LYS A 223 10.68 26.57 -15.94
C LYS A 223 11.80 27.40 -16.59
N SER A 224 11.93 27.37 -17.92
CA SER A 224 12.95 28.14 -18.64
C SER A 224 12.76 29.66 -18.52
N LYS A 225 11.58 30.15 -18.16
CA LYS A 225 11.25 31.57 -17.98
C LYS A 225 11.34 32.06 -16.53
N SER A 226 11.46 31.14 -15.57
CA SER A 226 11.43 31.43 -14.14
C SER A 226 12.84 31.61 -13.59
N ASN A 227 13.44 32.78 -13.82
CA ASN A 227 14.85 33.04 -13.48
C ASN A 227 15.17 33.30 -11.99
N ASN A 228 14.20 33.19 -11.05
CA ASN A 228 14.40 33.74 -9.70
C ASN A 228 14.04 32.81 -8.53
N LYS A 229 13.78 31.51 -8.72
CA LYS A 229 13.46 30.59 -7.59
C LYS A 229 14.49 29.48 -7.48
N SER A 230 14.90 29.17 -6.25
CA SER A 230 15.96 28.20 -5.95
C SER A 230 15.57 26.75 -6.17
N GLN A 231 14.27 26.43 -6.12
CA GLN A 231 13.76 25.06 -6.31
C GLN A 231 12.47 25.07 -7.14
N GLU A 232 12.43 24.25 -8.19
CA GLU A 232 11.25 24.05 -9.03
C GLU A 232 10.77 22.60 -8.94
N VAL A 233 9.47 22.42 -8.65
CA VAL A 233 8.86 21.10 -8.44
C VAL A 233 7.71 20.91 -9.43
N SER A 234 7.69 19.77 -10.11
CA SER A 234 6.62 19.36 -11.01
C SER A 234 5.71 18.34 -10.35
N ILE A 235 4.40 18.60 -10.33
CA ILE A 235 3.38 17.73 -9.75
C ILE A 235 2.32 17.41 -10.80
N GLY A 236 2.10 16.12 -11.08
CA GLY A 236 0.97 15.65 -11.87
C GLY A 236 -0.09 15.01 -10.97
N ILE A 237 -1.36 15.21 -11.30
CA ILE A 237 -2.48 14.58 -10.58
C ILE A 237 -3.44 14.00 -11.61
N ILE A 238 -3.75 12.69 -11.49
CA ILE A 238 -4.71 11.99 -12.36
C ILE A 238 -5.69 11.22 -11.49
N ASP A 239 -6.96 11.57 -11.59
CA ASP A 239 -8.03 10.92 -10.83
C ASP A 239 -8.64 9.76 -11.62
N GLU A 240 -8.91 8.63 -10.95
CA GLU A 240 -9.55 7.44 -11.53
C GLU A 240 -8.85 6.94 -12.82
N ILE A 241 -7.56 6.63 -12.72
CA ILE A 241 -6.72 6.26 -13.88
C ILE A 241 -7.23 5.04 -14.66
N GLU A 242 -7.91 4.12 -13.98
CA GLU A 242 -8.42 2.87 -14.57
C GLU A 242 -9.69 2.98 -15.37
N VAL A 243 -10.42 4.10 -15.29
CA VAL A 243 -11.73 4.24 -15.93
C VAL A 243 -11.64 4.01 -17.44
N GLY A 244 -12.40 3.01 -17.92
CA GLY A 244 -12.49 2.63 -19.32
C GLY A 244 -11.30 1.87 -19.89
N LEU A 245 -10.34 1.43 -19.04
CA LEU A 245 -9.13 0.72 -19.47
C LEU A 245 -9.19 -0.78 -19.13
N HIS A 246 -8.77 -1.59 -20.10
CA HIS A 246 -8.49 -3.01 -19.84
C HIS A 246 -7.29 -3.15 -18.89
N PRO A 247 -7.28 -4.09 -17.91
CA PRO A 247 -6.20 -4.25 -16.94
C PRO A 247 -4.79 -4.34 -17.54
N ALA A 248 -4.64 -5.05 -18.68
CA ALA A 248 -3.34 -5.16 -19.34
C ALA A 248 -2.86 -3.82 -19.94
N ALA A 249 -3.77 -3.01 -20.48
CA ALA A 249 -3.44 -1.67 -20.99
C ALA A 249 -3.11 -0.71 -19.84
N LEU A 250 -3.87 -0.77 -18.74
CA LEU A 250 -3.59 -0.01 -17.52
C LEU A 250 -2.19 -0.33 -16.98
N ASN A 251 -1.80 -1.60 -16.94
CA ASN A 251 -0.47 -2.02 -16.50
C ASN A 251 0.66 -1.42 -17.35
N ARG A 252 0.50 -1.37 -18.67
CA ARG A 252 1.48 -0.75 -19.56
C ARG A 252 1.47 0.77 -19.44
N LEU A 253 0.30 1.37 -19.25
CA LEU A 253 0.17 2.80 -18.97
C LEU A 253 0.91 3.21 -17.69
N ILE A 254 0.78 2.45 -16.61
CA ILE A 254 1.51 2.73 -15.35
C ILE A 254 3.03 2.65 -15.57
N ASN A 255 3.52 1.68 -16.32
CA ASN A 255 4.94 1.60 -16.66
C ASN A 255 5.40 2.84 -17.45
N TYR A 256 4.66 3.20 -18.50
CA TYR A 256 4.92 4.42 -19.28
C TYR A 256 4.95 5.68 -18.41
N LEU A 257 3.97 5.83 -17.51
CA LEU A 257 3.93 6.96 -16.58
C LEU A 257 5.11 6.98 -15.60
N SER A 258 5.58 5.81 -15.17
CA SER A 258 6.76 5.72 -14.30
C SER A 258 8.02 6.20 -15.02
N GLU A 259 8.26 5.73 -16.24
CA GLU A 259 9.39 6.19 -17.08
C GLU A 259 9.32 7.70 -17.37
N LEU A 260 8.11 8.20 -17.60
CA LEU A 260 7.86 9.63 -17.83
C LEU A 260 8.15 10.46 -16.57
N CYS A 261 7.77 9.97 -15.38
CA CYS A 261 8.10 10.62 -14.11
C CYS A 261 9.60 10.73 -13.89
N ASP A 262 10.34 9.67 -14.18
CA ASP A 262 11.80 9.66 -14.05
C ASP A 262 12.46 10.61 -15.05
N THR A 263 12.00 10.61 -16.31
CA THR A 263 12.55 11.45 -17.39
C THR A 263 12.31 12.94 -17.14
N HIS A 264 11.10 13.32 -16.73
CA HIS A 264 10.69 14.71 -16.56
C HIS A 264 10.75 15.20 -15.11
N GLN A 265 11.21 14.36 -14.18
CA GLN A 265 11.31 14.68 -12.75
C GLN A 265 9.97 15.16 -12.17
N VAL A 266 8.91 14.37 -12.39
CA VAL A 266 7.54 14.67 -11.95
C VAL A 266 7.13 13.80 -10.77
N CYS A 267 6.59 14.41 -9.72
CA CYS A 267 5.88 13.73 -8.65
C CYS A 267 4.42 13.54 -9.09
N LEU A 268 4.06 12.32 -9.50
CA LEU A 268 2.74 12.00 -10.05
C LEU A 268 1.87 11.32 -9.02
N PHE A 269 0.68 11.86 -8.77
CA PHE A 269 -0.35 11.25 -7.92
C PHE A 269 -1.49 10.69 -8.77
N LEU A 270 -1.79 9.41 -8.57
CA LEU A 270 -2.90 8.71 -9.21
C LEU A 270 -3.93 8.30 -8.16
N SER A 271 -5.22 8.50 -8.40
CA SER A 271 -6.23 7.76 -7.63
C SER A 271 -6.63 6.49 -8.38
N THR A 272 -6.85 5.42 -7.64
CA THR A 272 -7.24 4.14 -8.23
C THR A 272 -7.97 3.23 -7.25
N HIS A 273 -8.83 2.37 -7.83
CA HIS A 273 -9.40 1.19 -7.19
C HIS A 273 -8.87 -0.12 -7.79
N SER A 274 -7.89 -0.03 -8.71
CA SER A 274 -7.32 -1.18 -9.40
C SER A 274 -6.31 -1.91 -8.52
N THR A 275 -6.57 -3.19 -8.23
CA THR A 275 -5.61 -4.07 -7.54
C THR A 275 -4.31 -4.21 -8.31
N ASN A 276 -4.40 -4.27 -9.65
CA ASN A 276 -3.23 -4.41 -10.51
C ASN A 276 -2.30 -3.20 -10.41
N THR A 277 -2.84 -1.98 -10.27
CA THR A 277 -2.04 -0.78 -10.07
C THR A 277 -1.34 -0.83 -8.71
N LEU A 278 -2.07 -1.20 -7.63
CA LEU A 278 -1.50 -1.29 -6.29
C LEU A 278 -0.35 -2.31 -6.20
N LEU A 279 -0.47 -3.46 -6.89
CA LEU A 279 0.57 -4.49 -6.92
C LEU A 279 1.85 -4.07 -7.68
N LYS A 280 1.86 -2.95 -8.40
CA LYS A 280 3.01 -2.45 -9.14
C LYS A 280 3.74 -1.29 -8.47
N VAL A 281 3.19 -0.75 -7.41
CA VAL A 281 3.72 0.43 -6.73
C VAL A 281 4.34 0.02 -5.40
N LYS A 282 5.49 0.60 -5.07
CA LYS A 282 6.19 0.35 -3.81
C LYS A 282 5.35 0.84 -2.62
N LYS A 283 5.46 0.18 -1.48
CA LYS A 283 4.70 0.52 -0.25
C LYS A 283 4.84 1.99 0.17
N GLU A 284 6.01 2.58 -0.06
CA GLU A 284 6.31 3.98 0.27
C GLU A 284 5.48 4.97 -0.56
N ASN A 285 5.03 4.55 -1.73
CA ASN A 285 4.28 5.37 -2.68
C ASN A 285 2.77 5.07 -2.66
N ILE A 286 2.30 4.21 -1.75
CA ILE A 286 0.88 3.92 -1.57
C ILE A 286 0.35 4.69 -0.36
N PHE A 287 -0.70 5.46 -0.57
CA PHE A 287 -1.41 6.24 0.44
C PHE A 287 -2.84 5.71 0.54
N LEU A 288 -3.11 4.94 1.60
CA LEU A 288 -4.45 4.41 1.87
C LEU A 288 -5.24 5.38 2.74
N LEU A 289 -6.33 5.90 2.21
CA LEU A 289 -7.27 6.71 2.94
C LEU A 289 -8.33 5.82 3.58
N SER A 290 -8.49 5.90 4.90
CA SER A 290 -9.47 5.11 5.65
C SER A 290 -10.26 5.97 6.63
N LYS A 291 -11.57 5.69 6.78
CA LYS A 291 -12.41 6.36 7.77
C LYS A 291 -12.19 5.78 9.16
N ARG A 292 -12.04 6.62 10.17
CA ARG A 292 -11.94 6.16 11.55
C ARG A 292 -13.33 5.72 12.05
N LYS A 293 -13.47 4.45 12.44
CA LYS A 293 -14.77 3.84 12.82
C LYS A 293 -15.30 4.23 14.20
N SER A 294 -14.56 4.98 15.02
CA SER A 294 -14.86 5.10 16.47
C SER A 294 -15.32 6.48 16.95
N SER A 295 -15.55 7.46 16.08
CA SER A 295 -15.96 8.81 16.51
C SER A 295 -17.18 9.30 15.76
N SER A 296 -17.99 10.15 16.42
CA SER A 296 -19.04 10.93 15.77
C SER A 296 -18.50 11.86 14.68
N LYS A 297 -17.17 12.06 14.64
CA LYS A 297 -16.44 12.86 13.65
C LYS A 297 -15.96 11.99 12.50
N LYS A 298 -16.09 12.48 11.29
CA LYS A 298 -15.60 11.83 10.06
C LYS A 298 -14.15 12.21 9.80
N ILE A 299 -13.25 11.64 10.60
CA ILE A 299 -11.80 11.82 10.43
C ILE A 299 -11.29 10.78 9.44
N VAL A 300 -10.49 11.22 8.49
CA VAL A 300 -9.82 10.35 7.54
C VAL A 300 -8.35 10.20 7.93
N ASN A 301 -7.96 8.97 8.20
CA ASN A 301 -6.56 8.60 8.41
C ASN A 301 -5.92 8.27 7.06
N VAL A 302 -4.69 8.74 6.87
CA VAL A 302 -3.85 8.36 5.74
C VAL A 302 -2.76 7.42 6.25
N ILE A 303 -2.72 6.24 5.68
CA ILE A 303 -1.72 5.21 6.00
C ILE A 303 -0.67 5.21 4.89
N ASN A 304 0.55 5.58 5.24
CA ASN A 304 1.74 5.54 4.39
C ASN A 304 2.98 5.38 5.29
N PRO A 305 3.90 4.47 5.01
CA PRO A 305 3.84 3.49 3.91
C PRO A 305 2.69 2.47 4.06
N CYS A 306 2.16 1.98 2.94
CA CYS A 306 1.08 1.02 2.94
C CYS A 306 1.39 -0.16 2.00
N TYR A 307 1.33 -1.37 2.52
CA TYR A 307 1.53 -2.56 1.70
C TYR A 307 0.35 -2.78 0.73
N PRO A 308 0.64 -3.23 -0.52
CA PRO A 308 -0.39 -3.48 -1.52
C PRO A 308 -1.51 -4.41 -1.04
N ALA A 309 -1.17 -5.53 -0.41
CA ALA A 309 -2.16 -6.49 0.06
C ALA A 309 -3.07 -5.90 1.17
N TYR A 310 -2.51 -5.09 2.07
CA TYR A 310 -3.29 -4.36 3.07
C TYR A 310 -4.26 -3.37 2.43
N ALA A 311 -3.79 -2.57 1.46
CA ALA A 311 -4.62 -1.63 0.71
C ALA A 311 -5.74 -2.34 -0.06
N ILE A 312 -5.44 -3.46 -0.73
CA ILE A 312 -6.42 -4.27 -1.48
C ILE A 312 -7.49 -4.81 -0.53
N ARG A 313 -7.10 -5.38 0.60
CA ARG A 313 -8.05 -5.91 1.59
C ARG A 313 -8.93 -4.84 2.19
N SER A 314 -8.38 -3.63 2.45
CA SER A 314 -9.15 -2.51 3.01
C SER A 314 -10.20 -1.97 2.05
N THR A 315 -10.01 -2.17 0.74
CA THR A 315 -10.89 -1.65 -0.31
C THR A 315 -11.77 -2.72 -0.94
N LYS A 316 -11.38 -3.99 -0.80
CA LYS A 316 -12.09 -5.16 -1.34
C LYS A 316 -11.94 -6.29 -0.33
N ASP A 317 -12.95 -7.07 -0.11
CA ASP A 317 -12.92 -8.25 0.79
C ASP A 317 -12.02 -9.41 0.29
N SER A 318 -11.08 -9.14 -0.63
CA SER A 318 -10.18 -10.12 -1.23
C SER A 318 -8.78 -10.06 -0.66
N CYS A 319 -8.16 -11.24 -0.51
CA CYS A 319 -6.95 -11.48 0.26
C CYS A 319 -5.66 -11.44 -0.56
N GLY A 320 -4.68 -10.73 -0.06
CA GLY A 320 -3.26 -10.98 -0.18
C GLY A 320 -2.63 -10.84 1.19
N TYR A 321 -1.39 -11.28 1.34
CA TYR A 321 -0.59 -11.06 2.54
C TYR A 321 0.63 -10.22 2.15
N ASP A 322 1.00 -9.31 3.03
CA ASP A 322 2.20 -8.50 2.85
C ASP A 322 3.44 -9.26 3.32
N LYS A 323 3.23 -10.15 4.32
CA LYS A 323 4.27 -10.98 4.91
C LYS A 323 3.77 -12.39 5.18
N ILE A 324 4.54 -13.37 4.76
CA ILE A 324 4.30 -14.79 5.04
C ILE A 324 5.47 -15.35 5.84
N ILE A 325 5.16 -15.94 6.98
CA ILE A 325 6.11 -16.54 7.90
C ILE A 325 5.88 -18.05 7.93
N PHE A 326 6.87 -18.82 7.56
CA PHE A 326 6.83 -20.26 7.59
C PHE A 326 7.46 -20.77 8.88
N VAL A 327 6.80 -21.68 9.55
CA VAL A 327 7.25 -22.27 10.82
C VAL A 327 7.10 -23.80 10.78
N GLU A 328 7.73 -24.49 11.72
CA GLU A 328 7.69 -25.94 11.74
C GLU A 328 6.31 -26.48 12.15
N ASP A 329 5.74 -25.98 13.24
CA ASP A 329 4.52 -26.55 13.78
C ASP A 329 3.50 -25.51 14.29
N VAL A 330 2.40 -25.99 14.83
CA VAL A 330 1.29 -25.16 15.34
C VAL A 330 1.68 -24.41 16.61
N LEU A 331 2.60 -24.92 17.41
CA LEU A 331 3.05 -24.26 18.64
C LEU A 331 4.00 -23.11 18.32
N ALA A 332 4.95 -23.35 17.41
CA ALA A 332 5.80 -22.30 16.85
C ALA A 332 4.96 -21.17 16.23
N LYS A 333 3.90 -21.53 15.46
CA LYS A 333 2.93 -20.55 14.95
C LYS A 333 2.30 -19.72 16.06
N LYS A 334 1.82 -20.35 17.15
CA LYS A 334 1.20 -19.63 18.27
C LYS A 334 2.17 -18.66 18.93
N ILE A 335 3.41 -19.08 19.17
CA ILE A 335 4.46 -18.22 19.72
C ILE A 335 4.66 -16.99 18.82
N VAL A 336 4.89 -17.20 17.53
CA VAL A 336 5.16 -16.10 16.57
C VAL A 336 3.96 -15.14 16.47
N GLU A 337 2.74 -15.66 16.34
CA GLU A 337 1.52 -14.81 16.27
C GLU A 337 1.30 -13.99 17.54
N GLN A 338 1.57 -14.58 18.74
CA GLN A 338 1.50 -13.85 20.01
C GLN A 338 2.50 -12.68 20.03
N GLN A 339 3.75 -12.93 19.63
CA GLN A 339 4.77 -11.89 19.66
C GLN A 339 4.51 -10.77 18.64
N ILE A 340 4.06 -11.10 17.43
CA ILE A 340 3.66 -10.09 16.43
C ILE A 340 2.56 -9.19 16.97
N ASN A 341 1.57 -9.77 17.66
CA ASN A 341 0.48 -8.99 18.27
C ASN A 341 0.96 -8.09 19.41
N LYS A 342 1.90 -8.56 20.25
CA LYS A 342 2.47 -7.77 21.35
C LYS A 342 3.25 -6.54 20.85
N ILE A 343 4.05 -6.69 19.81
CA ILE A 343 4.85 -5.59 19.25
C ILE A 343 4.08 -4.68 18.29
N ASN A 344 2.77 -4.89 18.11
CA ASN A 344 1.88 -4.11 17.23
C ASN A 344 2.39 -3.95 15.78
N CYS A 345 3.24 -4.84 15.30
CA CYS A 345 3.74 -4.79 13.92
C CYS A 345 2.66 -5.07 12.86
N GLY A 346 1.51 -5.60 13.28
CA GLY A 346 0.38 -5.89 12.38
C GLY A 346 -0.54 -4.70 12.06
N VAL A 347 -0.24 -3.48 12.55
CA VAL A 347 -1.18 -2.35 12.43
C VAL A 347 -1.37 -1.89 10.98
N ASN A 348 -0.32 -1.99 10.15
CA ASN A 348 -0.32 -1.47 8.77
C ASN A 348 0.04 -2.51 7.72
N ASN A 349 0.12 -3.79 8.08
CA ASN A 349 0.40 -4.87 7.15
C ASN A 349 -0.34 -6.15 7.52
N LEU A 350 -0.53 -7.01 6.54
CA LEU A 350 -1.17 -8.31 6.69
C LEU A 350 -0.10 -9.40 6.72
N PHE A 351 -0.08 -10.15 7.78
CA PHE A 351 0.81 -11.29 7.90
C PHE A 351 0.05 -12.61 7.99
N LYS A 352 0.71 -13.68 7.60
CA LYS A 352 0.23 -15.05 7.75
C LYS A 352 1.36 -15.93 8.25
N VAL A 353 1.12 -16.64 9.36
CA VAL A 353 2.03 -17.68 9.85
C VAL A 353 1.50 -19.03 9.40
N ILE A 354 2.33 -19.81 8.71
CA ILE A 354 1.98 -21.09 8.10
C ILE A 354 2.85 -22.21 8.70
N PRO A 355 2.27 -23.14 9.46
CA PRO A 355 2.99 -24.32 9.91
C PRO A 355 3.09 -25.34 8.76
N ILE A 356 4.30 -25.85 8.48
CA ILE A 356 4.56 -26.72 7.32
C ILE A 356 4.91 -28.15 7.73
N GLY A 357 5.75 -28.30 8.78
CA GLY A 357 6.31 -29.57 9.22
C GLY A 357 7.79 -29.43 9.59
N GLY A 358 8.57 -30.50 9.42
CA GLY A 358 9.99 -30.46 9.77
C GLY A 358 10.77 -29.42 8.97
N TRP A 359 11.83 -28.89 9.54
CA TRP A 359 12.57 -27.72 9.07
C TRP A 359 13.04 -27.77 7.60
N ARG A 360 13.45 -28.95 7.09
CA ARG A 360 13.84 -29.09 5.66
C ARG A 360 12.68 -28.78 4.72
N LYS A 361 11.49 -29.28 5.06
CA LYS A 361 10.28 -29.01 4.28
C LYS A 361 9.87 -27.55 4.34
N VAL A 362 10.05 -26.90 5.49
CA VAL A 362 9.81 -25.46 5.65
C VAL A 362 10.69 -24.66 4.69
N VAL A 363 11.98 -24.98 4.63
CA VAL A 363 12.93 -24.31 3.72
C VAL A 363 12.61 -24.58 2.26
N GLU A 364 12.21 -25.80 1.90
CA GLU A 364 11.78 -26.17 0.55
C GLU A 364 10.59 -25.33 0.08
N ILE A 365 9.53 -25.28 0.86
CA ILE A 365 8.32 -24.49 0.56
C ILE A 365 8.64 -22.98 0.51
N TYR A 366 9.49 -22.50 1.41
CA TYR A 366 9.94 -21.11 1.36
C TYR A 366 10.63 -20.78 0.03
N LYS A 367 11.49 -21.67 -0.49
CA LYS A 367 12.14 -21.49 -1.79
C LYS A 367 11.12 -21.39 -2.91
N GLU A 368 10.17 -22.33 -2.97
CA GLU A 368 9.12 -22.33 -3.99
C GLU A 368 8.30 -21.03 -3.95
N PHE A 369 7.85 -20.60 -2.77
CA PHE A 369 7.07 -19.37 -2.64
C PHE A 369 7.85 -18.13 -3.08
N ARG A 370 9.13 -18.05 -2.73
CA ARG A 370 10.00 -16.94 -3.12
C ARG A 370 10.28 -16.94 -4.62
N ASP A 371 10.69 -18.08 -5.16
CA ASP A 371 11.16 -18.20 -6.55
C ASP A 371 10.00 -18.07 -7.55
N GLU A 372 8.81 -18.58 -7.20
CA GLU A 372 7.57 -18.45 -7.99
C GLU A 372 6.80 -17.14 -7.71
N GLY A 373 7.15 -16.39 -6.67
CA GLY A 373 6.46 -15.15 -6.30
C GLY A 373 5.00 -15.33 -5.91
N LEU A 374 4.65 -16.46 -5.26
CA LEU A 374 3.26 -16.89 -5.01
C LEU A 374 2.42 -15.91 -4.18
N GLY A 375 3.05 -15.09 -3.32
CA GLY A 375 2.37 -14.04 -2.54
C GLY A 375 2.28 -12.70 -3.25
N GLY A 376 2.83 -12.58 -4.47
CA GLY A 376 2.94 -11.33 -5.23
C GLY A 376 4.31 -10.64 -5.07
N VAL A 377 4.57 -9.66 -5.94
CA VAL A 377 5.88 -9.00 -6.12
C VAL A 377 6.40 -8.31 -4.85
N PHE A 378 5.51 -7.89 -3.97
CA PHE A 378 5.84 -7.16 -2.74
C PHE A 378 5.52 -7.95 -1.46
N CYS A 379 5.29 -9.26 -1.57
CA CYS A 379 5.14 -10.12 -0.41
C CYS A 379 6.51 -10.53 0.11
N ASP A 380 6.77 -10.25 1.37
CA ASP A 380 7.99 -10.68 2.04
C ASP A 380 7.80 -12.08 2.64
N TYR A 381 8.84 -12.90 2.53
CA TYR A 381 8.86 -14.25 3.10
C TYR A 381 9.97 -14.37 4.13
N VAL A 382 9.69 -15.04 5.23
CA VAL A 382 10.68 -15.42 6.24
C VAL A 382 10.38 -16.82 6.77
N VAL A 383 11.41 -17.50 7.18
CA VAL A 383 11.34 -18.78 7.89
C VAL A 383 11.72 -18.55 9.34
N ILE A 384 10.95 -19.08 10.28
CA ILE A 384 11.32 -19.14 11.70
C ILE A 384 11.29 -20.62 12.11
N LEU A 385 12.46 -21.16 12.38
CA LEU A 385 12.67 -22.55 12.77
C LEU A 385 12.80 -22.68 14.28
N ASP A 386 12.60 -23.88 14.80
CA ASP A 386 12.89 -24.19 16.19
C ASP A 386 14.41 -24.00 16.50
N GLY A 387 14.74 -23.54 17.70
CA GLY A 387 16.13 -23.20 18.01
C GLY A 387 17.10 -24.39 18.04
N ASP A 388 16.59 -25.61 18.15
CA ASP A 388 17.44 -26.81 18.17
C ASP A 388 17.87 -27.33 16.81
N VAL A 389 17.36 -26.76 15.72
CA VAL A 389 17.77 -27.12 14.36
C VAL A 389 18.78 -26.15 13.75
N GLU A 390 19.18 -25.11 14.48
CA GLU A 390 20.12 -24.07 14.01
C GLU A 390 21.44 -24.66 13.52
N GLU A 391 22.07 -25.52 14.34
CA GLU A 391 23.33 -26.17 13.99
C GLU A 391 23.19 -27.07 12.75
N ASP A 392 22.10 -27.84 12.67
CA ASP A 392 21.81 -28.70 11.52
C ASP A 392 21.60 -27.88 10.26
N PHE A 393 20.85 -26.78 10.33
CA PHE A 393 20.64 -25.87 9.20
C PHE A 393 21.95 -25.23 8.73
N LEU A 394 22.75 -24.70 9.63
CA LEU A 394 24.05 -24.11 9.31
C LEU A 394 25.03 -25.14 8.74
N SER A 395 25.01 -26.35 9.23
CA SER A 395 25.81 -27.46 8.72
C SER A 395 25.42 -27.86 7.28
N GLU A 396 24.11 -27.88 6.97
CA GLU A 396 23.59 -28.28 5.65
C GLU A 396 23.76 -27.18 4.59
N PHE A 397 23.52 -25.93 4.94
CA PHE A 397 23.55 -24.81 3.99
C PHE A 397 24.87 -24.01 4.00
N GLY A 398 25.66 -24.05 5.06
CA GLY A 398 26.99 -23.44 5.17
C GLY A 398 26.99 -21.96 4.73
N SER A 399 27.87 -21.63 3.78
CA SER A 399 28.00 -20.26 3.24
C SER A 399 26.75 -19.79 2.46
N GLU A 400 25.86 -20.69 2.04
CA GLU A 400 24.62 -20.33 1.36
C GLU A 400 23.50 -19.91 2.30
N SER A 401 23.67 -20.14 3.61
CA SER A 401 22.66 -19.78 4.63
C SER A 401 22.24 -18.31 4.55
N SER A 402 23.17 -17.41 4.19
CA SER A 402 22.91 -15.97 4.01
C SER A 402 21.95 -15.62 2.85
N LYS A 403 21.74 -16.56 1.92
CA LYS A 403 20.77 -16.39 0.81
C LYS A 403 19.32 -16.58 1.28
N TYR A 404 19.14 -17.16 2.46
CA TYR A 404 17.83 -17.44 3.03
C TYR A 404 17.53 -16.47 4.17
N ARG A 405 16.29 -16.02 4.24
CA ARG A 405 15.81 -15.19 5.33
C ARG A 405 15.27 -16.12 6.41
N VAL A 406 16.18 -16.70 7.18
CA VAL A 406 15.88 -17.68 8.23
C VAL A 406 16.26 -17.11 9.58
N GLU A 407 15.36 -17.18 10.52
CA GLU A 407 15.54 -16.85 11.93
C GLU A 407 15.22 -18.10 12.77
N PHE A 408 15.66 -18.13 14.01
CA PHE A 408 15.43 -19.25 14.91
C PHE A 408 14.66 -18.78 16.13
N LEU A 409 13.78 -19.66 16.64
CA LEU A 409 13.19 -19.43 17.95
C LEU A 409 14.27 -19.47 19.02
N PRO A 410 14.18 -18.64 20.06
CA PRO A 410 15.16 -18.63 21.16
C PRO A 410 15.03 -19.85 22.08
N ILE A 411 14.09 -20.74 21.78
CA ILE A 411 13.88 -22.01 22.47
C ILE A 411 13.97 -23.16 21.46
N PRO A 412 14.33 -24.40 21.90
CA PRO A 412 14.32 -25.56 21.00
C PRO A 412 12.90 -25.75 20.47
N SER A 413 12.04 -26.49 20.92
CA SER A 413 10.59 -26.42 20.71
C SER A 413 9.94 -26.27 22.09
N LEU A 414 8.65 -25.92 22.14
CA LEU A 414 7.96 -25.73 23.41
C LEU A 414 8.00 -27.01 24.26
N GLU A 415 7.78 -28.19 23.64
CA GLU A 415 7.81 -29.47 24.32
C GLU A 415 9.21 -29.79 24.86
N LYS A 416 10.26 -29.55 24.06
CA LYS A 416 11.64 -29.78 24.48
C LYS A 416 12.06 -28.79 25.57
N PHE A 417 11.59 -27.54 25.49
CA PHE A 417 11.84 -26.53 26.52
C PHE A 417 11.27 -27.01 27.87
N LEU A 418 9.98 -27.37 27.92
CA LEU A 418 9.35 -27.85 29.15
C LEU A 418 10.03 -29.09 29.70
N PHE A 419 10.37 -30.04 28.82
CA PHE A 419 11.06 -31.26 29.23
C PHE A 419 12.45 -30.96 29.83
N ARG A 420 13.24 -30.11 29.18
CA ARG A 420 14.57 -29.72 29.69
C ARG A 420 14.45 -29.03 31.05
N LYS A 421 13.56 -28.04 31.16
CA LYS A 421 13.40 -27.25 32.38
C LYS A 421 12.83 -28.08 33.54
N ILE A 422 11.74 -28.82 33.34
CA ILE A 422 11.03 -29.50 34.41
C ILE A 422 11.66 -30.88 34.77
N ILE A 423 12.12 -31.66 33.77
CA ILE A 423 12.56 -33.04 33.99
C ILE A 423 14.08 -33.17 34.08
N GLN A 424 14.84 -32.42 33.24
CA GLN A 424 16.29 -32.56 33.21
C GLN A 424 17.00 -31.61 34.18
N ASN A 425 16.53 -30.38 34.31
CA ASN A 425 17.20 -29.36 35.11
C ASN A 425 16.54 -29.12 36.47
N ASP A 426 15.40 -29.74 36.74
CA ASP A 426 14.57 -29.52 37.94
C ASP A 426 14.38 -28.02 38.25
N ASP A 427 14.08 -27.22 37.20
CA ASP A 427 13.93 -25.77 37.28
C ASP A 427 12.67 -25.38 38.05
N PHE A 428 12.88 -25.01 39.32
CA PHE A 428 11.82 -24.70 40.26
C PHE A 428 10.99 -23.45 39.85
N ASP A 429 11.59 -22.50 39.17
CA ASP A 429 10.88 -21.29 38.73
C ASP A 429 9.90 -21.59 37.60
N VAL A 430 10.33 -22.34 36.57
CA VAL A 430 9.45 -22.78 35.49
C VAL A 430 8.36 -23.73 36.00
N PHE A 431 8.73 -24.67 36.91
CA PHE A 431 7.77 -25.57 37.54
C PHE A 431 6.65 -24.78 38.23
N ASN A 432 6.98 -23.84 39.13
CA ASN A 432 6.02 -23.02 39.85
C ASN A 432 5.13 -22.18 38.93
N LYS A 433 5.71 -21.61 37.87
CA LYS A 433 4.94 -20.86 36.87
C LYS A 433 3.91 -21.73 36.15
N VAL A 434 4.30 -22.95 35.77
CA VAL A 434 3.38 -23.91 35.12
C VAL A 434 2.29 -24.33 36.10
N GLU A 435 2.64 -24.67 37.35
CA GLU A 435 1.68 -25.08 38.38
C GLU A 435 0.69 -23.94 38.68
N ALA A 436 1.18 -22.74 38.96
CA ALA A 436 0.33 -21.59 39.26
C ALA A 436 -0.59 -21.22 38.09
N SER A 437 -0.14 -21.37 36.85
CA SER A 437 -0.91 -20.96 35.67
C SER A 437 -1.95 -21.98 35.21
N LEU A 438 -1.66 -23.30 35.36
CA LEU A 438 -2.49 -24.35 34.78
C LEU A 438 -3.24 -25.18 35.83
N PHE A 439 -2.81 -25.20 37.12
CA PHE A 439 -3.35 -26.06 38.15
C PHE A 439 -3.99 -25.31 39.33
N ASN A 440 -3.93 -24.00 39.34
CA ASN A 440 -4.34 -23.17 40.49
C ASN A 440 -5.84 -23.19 40.84
N SER A 441 -6.68 -23.75 39.97
CA SER A 441 -8.13 -23.86 40.18
C SER A 441 -8.60 -25.25 40.65
N SER A 442 -7.69 -26.19 40.83
CA SER A 442 -8.00 -27.59 41.20
C SER A 442 -7.26 -27.95 42.47
N THR A 443 -8.02 -28.24 43.52
CA THR A 443 -7.50 -28.74 44.78
C THR A 443 -7.10 -30.23 44.71
N ASP A 444 -7.45 -30.90 43.63
CA ASP A 444 -7.37 -32.38 43.55
C ASP A 444 -6.16 -32.89 42.75
N PHE A 445 -5.47 -32.02 41.97
CA PHE A 445 -4.30 -32.45 41.19
C PHE A 445 -3.24 -31.33 41.13
N LEU A 446 -2.04 -31.64 41.61
CA LEU A 446 -0.86 -30.82 41.52
C LEU A 446 -0.01 -31.23 40.32
N LEU A 447 0.82 -30.34 39.83
CA LEU A 447 1.77 -30.63 38.74
C LEU A 447 2.72 -31.79 39.12
N ASP A 448 3.09 -31.88 40.39
CA ASP A 448 3.88 -33.01 40.94
C ASP A 448 3.22 -34.37 40.72
N ASP A 449 1.90 -34.46 40.85
CA ASP A 449 1.17 -35.71 40.63
C ASP A 449 1.21 -36.12 39.16
N VAL A 450 1.08 -35.12 38.28
CA VAL A 450 1.17 -35.32 36.82
C VAL A 450 2.56 -35.79 36.43
N ILE A 451 3.61 -35.19 36.97
CA ILE A 451 5.00 -35.56 36.71
C ILE A 451 5.33 -36.91 37.27
N SER A 452 4.87 -37.21 38.50
CA SER A 452 5.07 -38.52 39.13
C SER A 452 4.41 -39.63 38.34
N LYS A 453 3.19 -39.42 37.87
CA LYS A 453 2.48 -40.35 37.00
C LYS A 453 3.19 -40.49 35.64
N TYR A 454 3.59 -39.39 35.02
CA TYR A 454 4.36 -39.38 33.77
C TYR A 454 5.64 -40.21 33.89
N LYS A 455 6.45 -40.03 34.99
CA LYS A 455 7.67 -40.78 35.24
C LYS A 455 7.40 -42.26 35.44
N LYS A 456 6.31 -42.64 36.15
CA LYS A 456 5.87 -44.03 36.36
C LYS A 456 5.46 -44.70 35.06
N ASP A 457 4.67 -44.02 34.23
CA ASP A 457 4.17 -44.53 32.96
C ASP A 457 5.26 -44.57 31.86
N ASN A 458 6.34 -43.83 32.05
CA ASN A 458 7.49 -43.75 31.14
C ASN A 458 8.81 -43.98 31.88
N PRO A 459 9.13 -45.22 32.32
CA PRO A 459 10.33 -45.52 33.10
C PRO A 459 11.63 -45.13 32.42
N GLN A 460 11.62 -45.03 31.09
CA GLN A 460 12.76 -44.61 30.27
C GLN A 460 12.53 -43.19 29.72
N HIS A 461 11.83 -42.33 30.46
CA HIS A 461 11.46 -40.97 30.01
C HIS A 461 12.68 -40.16 29.53
N LEU A 462 13.84 -40.27 30.21
CA LEU A 462 15.07 -39.59 29.82
C LEU A 462 15.64 -40.02 28.46
N SER A 463 15.33 -41.26 28.01
CA SER A 463 15.86 -41.81 26.77
C SER A 463 14.83 -41.90 25.64
N LYS A 464 13.55 -42.05 25.97
CA LYS A 464 12.48 -42.25 24.97
C LYS A 464 11.60 -41.03 24.69
N ASP A 465 11.42 -40.12 25.65
CA ASP A 465 10.69 -38.88 25.41
C ASP A 465 11.62 -37.68 25.16
N LYS A 466 12.60 -37.87 24.27
CA LYS A 466 13.58 -36.83 23.91
C LYS A 466 12.96 -35.50 23.46
N ASN A 467 11.74 -35.57 22.94
CA ASN A 467 11.06 -34.38 22.40
C ASN A 467 10.07 -33.77 23.42
N GLY A 468 9.88 -34.33 24.60
CA GLY A 468 8.96 -33.82 25.62
C GLY A 468 7.47 -33.90 25.28
N LYS A 469 7.10 -34.52 24.15
CA LYS A 469 5.71 -34.54 23.67
C LYS A 469 4.74 -35.23 24.63
N LYS A 470 5.17 -36.33 25.26
CA LYS A 470 4.33 -37.05 26.22
C LYS A 470 4.14 -36.25 27.50
N LEU A 471 5.18 -35.57 27.97
CA LEU A 471 5.11 -34.71 29.14
C LEU A 471 4.12 -33.57 28.90
N MET A 472 4.28 -32.84 27.82
CA MET A 472 3.38 -31.74 27.46
C MET A 472 1.94 -32.22 27.29
N HIS A 473 1.74 -33.40 26.66
CA HIS A 473 0.42 -34.00 26.53
C HIS A 473 -0.21 -34.32 27.90
N ALA A 474 0.57 -34.86 28.84
CA ALA A 474 0.11 -35.13 30.20
C ALA A 474 -0.30 -33.82 30.90
N ILE A 475 0.52 -32.77 30.86
CA ILE A 475 0.22 -31.49 31.47
C ILE A 475 -1.08 -30.90 30.89
N ILE A 476 -1.22 -30.84 29.57
CA ILE A 476 -2.41 -30.27 28.90
C ILE A 476 -3.65 -31.12 29.21
N THR A 477 -3.56 -32.45 29.19
CA THR A 477 -4.71 -33.33 29.46
C THR A 477 -5.24 -33.12 30.87
N HIS A 478 -4.37 -32.97 31.85
CA HIS A 478 -4.78 -32.72 33.23
C HIS A 478 -5.36 -31.32 33.42
N SER A 479 -4.78 -30.27 32.82
CA SER A 479 -5.33 -28.94 32.90
C SER A 479 -6.70 -28.81 32.21
N THR A 480 -6.91 -29.56 31.11
CA THR A 480 -8.22 -29.58 30.42
C THR A 480 -9.28 -30.40 31.19
N SER A 481 -8.90 -31.45 31.90
CA SER A 481 -9.83 -32.19 32.79
C SER A 481 -10.30 -31.32 33.96
N SER A 482 -9.54 -30.32 34.36
CA SER A 482 -9.89 -29.31 35.37
C SER A 482 -10.72 -28.15 34.82
N GLY A 483 -11.17 -28.22 33.56
CA GLY A 483 -12.06 -27.21 32.96
C GLY A 483 -11.35 -26.10 32.16
N MET A 484 -10.03 -26.14 32.02
CA MET A 484 -9.31 -25.17 31.19
C MET A 484 -9.42 -25.57 29.70
N ASP A 485 -9.65 -24.58 28.84
CA ASP A 485 -9.59 -24.80 27.39
C ASP A 485 -8.15 -25.08 26.91
N ARG A 486 -8.00 -26.09 26.04
CA ARG A 486 -6.71 -26.48 25.49
C ARG A 486 -5.92 -25.34 24.86
N THR A 487 -6.59 -24.46 24.13
CA THR A 487 -5.96 -23.31 23.46
C THR A 487 -5.39 -22.34 24.49
N THR A 488 -6.11 -22.15 25.60
CA THR A 488 -5.68 -21.34 26.74
C THR A 488 -4.47 -21.95 27.43
N ALA A 489 -4.48 -23.26 27.69
CA ALA A 489 -3.35 -23.96 28.30
C ALA A 489 -2.09 -23.87 27.43
N GLU A 490 -2.20 -24.13 26.13
CA GLU A 490 -1.08 -23.98 25.19
C GLU A 490 -0.55 -22.55 25.14
N ARG A 491 -1.43 -21.54 25.17
CA ARG A 491 -1.04 -20.13 25.21
C ARG A 491 -0.25 -19.77 26.47
N LEU A 492 -0.71 -20.21 27.63
CA LEU A 492 0.00 -19.98 28.90
C LEU A 492 1.38 -20.62 28.92
N LEU A 493 1.51 -21.85 28.39
CA LEU A 493 2.81 -22.52 28.26
C LEU A 493 3.74 -21.77 27.31
N CYS A 494 3.24 -21.22 26.20
CA CYS A 494 4.01 -20.35 25.32
C CYS A 494 4.49 -19.09 26.04
N ASP A 495 3.62 -18.41 26.80
CA ASP A 495 3.98 -17.22 27.57
C ASP A 495 5.04 -17.53 28.63
N ILE A 496 4.93 -18.68 29.34
CA ILE A 496 5.94 -19.10 30.32
C ILE A 496 7.31 -19.30 29.65
N ALA A 497 7.34 -20.00 28.51
CA ALA A 497 8.58 -20.25 27.78
C ALA A 497 9.21 -18.97 27.23
N MET A 498 8.39 -18.03 26.76
CA MET A 498 8.89 -16.77 26.23
C MET A 498 9.37 -15.80 27.30
N ASN A 499 8.79 -15.82 28.49
CA ASN A 499 9.21 -15.02 29.65
C ASN A 499 10.42 -15.60 30.42
N ASP A 500 10.95 -16.73 30.00
CA ASP A 500 12.16 -17.30 30.59
C ASP A 500 13.42 -16.62 30.04
N ILE A 501 14.53 -16.69 30.82
CA ILE A 501 15.80 -16.08 30.45
C ILE A 501 16.44 -16.85 29.28
N TYR A 502 16.91 -16.11 28.28
CA TYR A 502 17.61 -16.67 27.13
C TYR A 502 19.00 -17.22 27.53
N ALA A 503 19.22 -18.49 27.27
CA ALA A 503 20.38 -19.21 27.81
C ALA A 503 21.72 -18.92 27.07
N SER A 504 21.71 -18.32 25.88
CA SER A 504 22.90 -18.24 25.00
C SER A 504 23.71 -16.96 25.15
N THR A 505 23.20 -15.93 25.80
CA THR A 505 23.92 -14.66 26.01
C THR A 505 24.09 -14.42 27.51
N GLY A 506 25.26 -13.95 27.93
CA GLY A 506 25.49 -13.52 29.32
C GLY A 506 24.63 -12.31 29.74
N ASP A 507 23.75 -11.82 28.85
CA ASP A 507 22.79 -10.75 29.08
C ASP A 507 21.51 -11.32 29.69
N SER A 508 20.86 -10.58 30.57
CA SER A 508 19.58 -10.95 31.22
C SER A 508 18.35 -10.79 30.32
N LEU A 509 18.49 -11.04 29.02
CA LEU A 509 17.37 -10.94 28.05
C LEU A 509 16.43 -12.14 28.17
N THR A 510 15.14 -11.89 28.01
CA THR A 510 14.14 -12.97 27.91
C THR A 510 14.08 -13.53 26.48
N ASN A 511 13.57 -14.75 26.35
CA ASN A 511 13.30 -15.35 25.03
C ASN A 511 12.35 -14.45 24.21
N GLU A 512 11.40 -13.80 24.87
CA GLU A 512 10.48 -12.83 24.25
C GLU A 512 11.24 -11.66 23.61
N GLU A 513 12.15 -11.02 24.33
CA GLU A 513 12.92 -9.88 23.83
C GLU A 513 13.82 -10.25 22.65
N VAL A 514 14.39 -11.45 22.66
CA VAL A 514 15.20 -11.96 21.56
C VAL A 514 14.36 -12.16 20.30
N LEU A 515 13.22 -12.86 20.42
CA LEU A 515 12.34 -13.09 19.27
C LEU A 515 11.73 -11.79 18.74
N GLN A 516 11.36 -10.87 19.61
CA GLN A 516 10.82 -9.58 19.21
C GLN A 516 11.85 -8.74 18.42
N LYS A 517 13.12 -8.77 18.80
CA LYS A 517 14.20 -8.10 18.04
C LYS A 517 14.32 -8.67 16.62
N SER A 518 14.26 -9.99 16.44
CA SER A 518 14.29 -10.64 15.13
C SER A 518 13.05 -10.28 14.31
N LEU A 519 11.85 -10.31 14.90
CA LEU A 519 10.61 -9.92 14.24
C LEU A 519 10.62 -8.45 13.81
N ILE A 520 11.09 -7.53 14.66
CA ILE A 520 11.17 -6.10 14.32
C ILE A 520 12.07 -5.87 13.10
N ARG A 521 13.23 -6.55 12.99
CA ARG A 521 14.09 -6.48 11.80
C ARG A 521 13.38 -6.95 10.52
N PHE A 522 12.50 -7.93 10.64
CA PHE A 522 11.70 -8.40 9.52
C PHE A 522 10.61 -7.41 9.13
N TYR A 523 10.09 -6.64 10.07
CA TYR A 523 9.02 -5.67 9.83
C TYR A 523 9.54 -4.29 9.35
N GLN A 524 10.80 -3.99 9.58
CA GLN A 524 11.47 -2.82 9.00
C GLN A 524 11.87 -3.06 7.53
#